data_32a4310646f2548552a23e4281e584b4
#
_entry.id   32a4310646f2548552a23e4281e584b4
#
_cell.length_a   1.000
_cell.length_b   1.000
_cell.length_c   1.000
_cell.angle_alpha   90.00
_cell.angle_beta   90.00
_cell.angle_gamma   90.00
#
_symmetry.space_group_name_H-M   'P 1'
#
loop_
_entity.id
_entity.type
_entity.pdbx_description
1 polymer ?
#
loop_
_entity_poly.entity_id
_entity_poly.type
_entity_poly.pdbx_seq_one_letter_code
_entity_poly.pdbx_strand_id
1 'polypeptide(L)'
;MLTDHRKGAAMHWYHYLAYFFGGAFLSNSLPHLINGISGRSFQSPFAKPPGKGLSSSTVNVLWGFFNLAVAYLLVLRVGSFGLHDIPQVLTLSAGFLLMSVMLARTFGRLHGGI
;
A
#
# COMPACT_ATOMS: atom_id res chain seq x y z
N MET A 1 5.98 -12.72 22.57
CA MET A 1 6.33 -13.08 22.10
C MET A 1 6.56 -13.72 21.66
N LEU A 2 6.36 -13.55 21.42
CA LEU A 2 6.76 -14.11 20.81
C LEU A 2 7.39 -14.19 20.70
N THR A 3 7.35 -13.86 20.91
CA THR A 3 8.13 -14.05 20.68
C THR A 3 8.73 -14.23 20.43
N ASP A 4 8.37 -13.69 21.19
CA ASP A 4 9.05 -13.94 20.64
C ASP A 4 10.11 -14.67 20.57
N HIS A 5 9.77 -15.71 20.67
CA HIS A 5 10.87 -16.44 20.19
C HIS A 5 11.30 -15.97 18.83
N ARG A 6 10.40 -15.42 18.13
CA ARG A 6 10.71 -14.81 16.88
C ARG A 6 11.75 -13.72 16.99
N LYS A 7 11.75 -13.04 18.09
CA LYS A 7 12.80 -12.06 18.34
C LYS A 7 14.14 -12.71 18.44
N GLY A 8 14.18 -13.86 19.09
CA GLY A 8 15.42 -14.59 19.19
C GLY A 8 15.88 -15.08 17.84
N ALA A 9 14.97 -15.28 16.92
CA ALA A 9 15.28 -15.76 15.59
C ALA A 9 15.81 -14.68 14.68
N ALA A 10 16.18 -13.56 15.17
CA ALA A 10 16.74 -12.47 14.39
C ALA A 10 15.82 -11.96 13.30
N MET A 11 15.73 -10.69 13.19
CA MET A 11 15.04 -10.02 12.11
C MET A 11 15.95 -10.00 10.91
N HIS A 12 15.48 -10.58 9.81
CA HIS A 12 16.20 -10.50 8.56
C HIS A 12 15.94 -9.16 7.89
N TRP A 13 16.91 -8.71 7.09
CA TRP A 13 16.78 -7.44 6.37
C TRP A 13 15.55 -7.41 5.47
N TYR A 14 15.17 -8.56 4.89
CA TYR A 14 14.00 -8.59 3.99
C TYR A 14 12.69 -8.37 4.73
N HIS A 15 12.65 -8.51 6.05
CA HIS A 15 11.47 -8.15 6.82
C HIS A 15 11.23 -6.64 6.73
N TYR A 16 12.30 -5.84 6.76
CA TYR A 16 12.15 -4.40 6.61
C TYR A 16 11.72 -4.02 5.20
N LEU A 17 12.19 -4.74 4.18
CA LEU A 17 11.67 -4.54 2.83
C LEU A 17 10.17 -4.85 2.78
N ALA A 18 9.74 -5.91 3.45
CA ALA A 18 8.33 -6.26 3.51
C ALA A 18 7.50 -5.16 4.17
N TYR A 19 8.01 -4.56 5.25
CA TYR A 19 7.31 -3.45 5.90
C TYR A 19 7.24 -2.23 4.99
N PHE A 20 8.35 -1.91 4.35
CA PHE A 20 8.40 -0.76 3.45
C PHE A 20 7.41 -0.90 2.30
N PHE A 21 7.49 -2.00 1.57
CA PHE A 21 6.59 -2.23 0.44
C PHE A 21 5.15 -2.50 0.90
N GLY A 22 4.99 -3.10 2.06
CA GLY A 22 3.66 -3.25 2.66
C GLY A 22 3.00 -1.89 2.89
N GLY A 23 3.76 -0.93 3.41
CA GLY A 23 3.28 0.43 3.57
C GLY A 23 2.92 1.07 2.24
N ALA A 24 3.74 0.84 1.20
CA ALA A 24 3.48 1.35 -0.13
C ALA A 24 2.19 0.78 -0.72
N PHE A 25 2.00 -0.55 -0.61
CA PHE A 25 0.78 -1.17 -1.11
C PHE A 25 -0.45 -0.71 -0.32
N LEU A 26 -0.29 -0.53 0.99
CA LEU A 26 -1.38 -0.01 1.82
C LEU A 26 -1.81 1.37 1.34
N SER A 27 -0.86 2.26 1.10
CA SER A 27 -1.14 3.59 0.57
C SER A 27 -1.84 3.49 -0.78
N ASN A 28 -1.33 2.64 -1.68
CA ASN A 28 -1.88 2.52 -3.02
C ASN A 28 -3.31 1.95 -3.01
N SER A 29 -3.68 1.18 -1.99
CA SER A 29 -5.04 0.66 -1.89
C SER A 29 -6.08 1.76 -1.70
N LEU A 30 -5.71 2.85 -1.03
CA LEU A 30 -6.66 3.86 -0.58
C LEU A 30 -7.39 4.60 -1.70
N PRO A 31 -6.71 5.19 -2.71
CA PRO A 31 -7.45 5.94 -3.72
C PRO A 31 -8.38 5.05 -4.53
N HIS A 32 -7.99 3.80 -4.77
CA HIS A 32 -8.82 2.88 -5.52
C HIS A 32 -10.02 2.41 -4.71
N LEU A 33 -9.81 2.02 -3.45
CA LEU A 33 -10.91 1.61 -2.58
C LEU A 33 -11.87 2.76 -2.33
N ILE A 34 -11.36 3.92 -1.99
CA ILE A 34 -12.21 5.06 -1.62
C ILE A 34 -13.06 5.51 -2.81
N ASN A 35 -12.45 5.67 -3.97
CA ASN A 35 -13.21 6.05 -5.16
C ASN A 35 -14.18 4.96 -5.57
N GLY A 36 -13.72 3.71 -5.57
CA GLY A 36 -14.57 2.58 -5.97
C GLY A 36 -15.77 2.41 -5.07
N ILE A 37 -15.57 2.41 -3.75
CA ILE A 37 -16.65 2.28 -2.78
C ILE A 37 -17.64 3.44 -2.91
N SER A 38 -17.13 4.61 -3.29
CA SER A 38 -17.97 5.80 -3.48
C SER A 38 -18.66 5.84 -4.85
N GLY A 39 -18.51 4.80 -5.64
CA GLY A 39 -19.16 4.71 -6.94
C GLY A 39 -18.50 5.54 -8.02
N ARG A 40 -17.26 5.96 -7.83
CA ARG A 40 -16.58 6.80 -8.82
C ARG A 40 -15.58 5.99 -9.63
N SER A 41 -15.51 6.30 -10.92
CA SER A 41 -14.41 5.81 -11.77
C SER A 41 -13.09 6.44 -11.31
N PHE A 42 -12.01 5.72 -11.53
CA PHE A 42 -10.69 6.23 -11.13
C PHE A 42 -9.63 5.56 -12.01
N GLN A 43 -8.46 6.18 -12.09
CA GLN A 43 -7.35 5.63 -12.84
C GLN A 43 -6.95 4.27 -12.33
N SER A 44 -6.53 3.39 -13.23
CA SER A 44 -6.00 2.09 -12.85
C SER A 44 -5.02 1.59 -13.90
N PRO A 45 -4.18 0.59 -13.57
CA PRO A 45 -3.28 -0.01 -14.57
C PRO A 45 -4.03 -0.76 -15.67
N PHE A 46 -5.31 -1.06 -15.47
CA PHE A 46 -6.11 -1.84 -16.41
C PHE A 46 -6.84 -0.97 -17.42
N ALA A 47 -6.83 0.33 -17.25
CA ALA A 47 -7.45 1.27 -18.18
C ALA A 47 -6.50 1.58 -19.32
N LYS A 48 -7.00 2.31 -20.31
CA LYS A 48 -6.19 2.74 -21.45
C LYS A 48 -6.22 4.26 -21.54
N PRO A 49 -5.06 4.90 -21.51
CA PRO A 49 -3.75 4.32 -21.27
C PRO A 49 -3.60 3.91 -19.80
N PRO A 50 -2.76 2.88 -19.52
CA PRO A 50 -2.60 2.39 -18.16
C PRO A 50 -2.18 3.51 -17.21
N GLY A 51 -2.83 3.55 -16.04
CA GLY A 51 -2.53 4.54 -15.02
C GLY A 51 -3.07 5.94 -15.30
N LYS A 52 -3.60 6.19 -16.49
CA LYS A 52 -4.15 7.50 -16.88
C LYS A 52 -5.63 7.42 -17.20
N GLY A 53 -6.04 6.35 -17.88
CA GLY A 53 -7.45 6.15 -18.19
C GLY A 53 -8.24 5.73 -16.97
N LEU A 54 -9.56 5.80 -17.08
CA LEU A 54 -10.47 5.47 -15.99
C LEU A 54 -10.97 4.05 -16.10
N SER A 55 -10.98 3.35 -14.98
CA SER A 55 -11.67 2.07 -14.84
C SER A 55 -12.92 2.28 -14.00
N SER A 56 -13.85 1.33 -14.08
CA SER A 56 -15.10 1.40 -13.33
C SER A 56 -14.86 1.40 -11.83
N SER A 57 -15.89 1.82 -11.10
CA SER A 57 -15.84 1.79 -9.63
C SER A 57 -15.58 0.37 -9.13
N THR A 58 -16.23 -0.62 -9.73
CA THR A 58 -16.05 -2.02 -9.31
C THR A 58 -14.62 -2.50 -9.53
N VAL A 59 -14.03 -2.19 -10.69
CA VAL A 59 -12.64 -2.56 -10.96
C VAL A 59 -11.72 -1.92 -9.94
N ASN A 60 -11.98 -0.68 -9.57
CA ASN A 60 -11.17 0.00 -8.58
C ASN A 60 -11.29 -0.61 -7.19
N VAL A 61 -12.49 -1.05 -6.79
CA VAL A 61 -12.64 -1.77 -5.52
C VAL A 61 -11.79 -3.05 -5.53
N LEU A 62 -11.87 -3.82 -6.62
CA LEU A 62 -11.11 -5.07 -6.70
C LEU A 62 -9.62 -4.81 -6.70
N TRP A 63 -9.16 -3.83 -7.43
CA TRP A 63 -7.75 -3.47 -7.47
C TRP A 63 -7.26 -2.96 -6.13
N GLY A 64 -8.06 -2.11 -5.48
CA GLY A 64 -7.75 -1.60 -4.16
C GLY A 64 -7.66 -2.72 -3.12
N PHE A 65 -8.62 -3.64 -3.16
CA PHE A 65 -8.61 -4.77 -2.24
C PHE A 65 -7.39 -5.67 -2.46
N PHE A 66 -7.02 -5.91 -3.73
CA PHE A 66 -5.82 -6.68 -4.04
C PHE A 66 -4.58 -6.04 -3.40
N ASN A 67 -4.45 -4.71 -3.53
CA ASN A 67 -3.33 -4.00 -2.90
C ASN A 67 -3.35 -4.14 -1.38
N LEU A 68 -4.54 -4.09 -0.79
CA LEU A 68 -4.68 -4.27 0.65
C LEU A 68 -4.28 -5.67 1.07
N ALA A 69 -4.66 -6.68 0.31
CA ALA A 69 -4.29 -8.07 0.60
C ALA A 69 -2.78 -8.26 0.50
N VAL A 70 -2.13 -7.67 -0.50
CA VAL A 70 -0.67 -7.74 -0.62
C VAL A 70 -0.01 -7.07 0.58
N ALA A 71 -0.53 -5.92 1.01
CA ALA A 71 -0.02 -5.23 2.19
C ALA A 71 -0.12 -6.14 3.43
N TYR A 72 -1.25 -6.79 3.61
CA TYR A 72 -1.42 -7.73 4.72
C TYR A 72 -0.37 -8.83 4.69
N LEU A 73 -0.19 -9.46 3.53
CA LEU A 73 0.77 -10.56 3.41
C LEU A 73 2.20 -10.08 3.71
N LEU A 74 2.59 -8.93 3.20
CA LEU A 74 3.93 -8.41 3.42
C LEU A 74 4.18 -8.03 4.87
N VAL A 75 3.23 -7.38 5.50
CA VAL A 75 3.41 -6.81 6.84
C VAL A 75 3.26 -7.88 7.92
N LEU A 76 2.27 -8.75 7.78
CA LEU A 76 1.91 -9.66 8.87
C LEU A 76 2.26 -11.11 8.62
N ARG A 77 2.52 -11.51 7.37
CA ARG A 77 2.84 -12.91 7.08
C ARG A 77 4.31 -13.09 6.69
N VAL A 78 4.85 -12.23 5.82
CA VAL A 78 6.29 -12.24 5.53
C VAL A 78 7.01 -11.61 6.71
N GLY A 79 6.59 -10.41 7.13
CA GLY A 79 7.08 -9.78 8.33
C GLY A 79 6.33 -10.27 9.56
N SER A 80 6.64 -9.64 10.65
CA SER A 80 6.00 -9.91 11.95
C SER A 80 5.84 -8.56 12.64
N PHE A 81 5.04 -7.71 12.03
CA PHE A 81 4.94 -6.31 12.39
C PHE A 81 4.41 -6.11 13.80
N GLY A 82 5.09 -5.25 14.56
CA GLY A 82 4.66 -4.87 15.89
C GLY A 82 4.52 -3.36 15.98
N LEU A 83 3.35 -2.91 16.44
CA LEU A 83 3.08 -1.48 16.57
C LEU A 83 3.96 -0.79 17.60
N HIS A 84 4.54 -1.56 18.51
CA HIS A 84 5.42 -1.00 19.53
C HIS A 84 6.90 -1.01 19.11
N ASP A 85 7.19 -1.58 17.96
CA ASP A 85 8.56 -1.62 17.44
C ASP A 85 8.77 -0.41 16.54
N ILE A 86 9.48 0.57 17.08
CA ILE A 86 9.64 1.86 16.38
C ILE A 86 10.34 1.73 15.03
N PRO A 87 11.45 0.99 14.88
CA PRO A 87 12.05 0.82 13.56
C PRO A 87 11.09 0.22 12.53
N GLN A 88 10.25 -0.74 12.93
CA GLN A 88 9.28 -1.32 12.01
C GLN A 88 8.21 -0.31 11.62
N VAL A 89 7.71 0.44 12.60
CA VAL A 89 6.70 1.48 12.32
C VAL A 89 7.26 2.55 11.39
N LEU A 90 8.49 2.98 11.64
CA LEU A 90 9.12 3.99 10.79
C LEU A 90 9.32 3.47 9.36
N THR A 91 9.71 2.21 9.22
CA THR A 91 9.94 1.63 7.89
C THR A 91 8.64 1.53 7.11
N LEU A 92 7.58 1.03 7.73
CA LEU A 92 6.27 0.95 7.09
C LEU A 92 5.78 2.36 6.73
N SER A 93 5.92 3.29 7.67
CA SER A 93 5.49 4.67 7.46
C SER A 93 6.25 5.35 6.33
N ALA A 94 7.54 5.04 6.20
CA ALA A 94 8.34 5.59 5.10
C ALA A 94 7.82 5.10 3.76
N GLY A 95 7.52 3.82 3.64
CA GLY A 95 6.95 3.26 2.41
C GLY A 95 5.58 3.86 2.11
N PHE A 96 4.75 3.98 3.13
CA PHE A 96 3.44 4.57 3.00
C PHE A 96 3.53 6.04 2.53
N LEU A 97 4.37 6.82 3.20
CA LEU A 97 4.50 8.24 2.87
C LEU A 97 5.08 8.45 1.47
N LEU A 98 6.13 7.70 1.13
CA LEU A 98 6.75 7.83 -0.18
C LEU A 98 5.75 7.51 -1.29
N MET A 99 5.02 6.41 -1.16
CA MET A 99 4.00 6.06 -2.14
C MET A 99 2.92 7.13 -2.18
N SER A 100 2.49 7.64 -1.03
CA SER A 100 1.45 8.67 -0.97
C SER A 100 1.86 9.93 -1.74
N VAL A 101 3.09 10.36 -1.59
CA VAL A 101 3.60 11.52 -2.32
C VAL A 101 3.65 11.24 -3.82
N MET A 102 4.12 10.04 -4.20
CA MET A 102 4.15 9.66 -5.61
C MET A 102 2.75 9.67 -6.22
N LEU A 103 1.77 9.11 -5.50
CA LEU A 103 0.40 9.08 -5.98
C LEU A 103 -0.19 10.47 -6.07
N ALA A 104 0.06 11.31 -5.08
CA ALA A 104 -0.43 12.68 -5.07
C ALA A 104 0.07 13.44 -6.30
N ARG A 105 1.32 13.27 -6.65
CA ARG A 105 1.88 13.95 -7.81
C ARG A 105 1.36 13.36 -9.12
N THR A 106 1.28 12.03 -9.20
CA THR A 106 0.80 11.36 -10.41
C THR A 106 -0.66 11.69 -10.69
N PHE A 107 -1.52 11.50 -9.71
CA PHE A 107 -2.94 11.79 -9.87
C PHE A 107 -3.23 13.29 -9.86
N GLY A 108 -2.40 14.05 -9.16
CA GLY A 108 -2.53 15.50 -9.16
C GLY A 108 -2.34 16.10 -10.53
N ARG A 109 -1.42 15.56 -11.33
CA ARG A 109 -1.25 16.01 -12.72
C ARG A 109 -2.51 15.75 -13.55
N LEU A 110 -3.18 14.63 -13.28
CA LEU A 110 -4.38 14.24 -14.02
C LEU A 110 -5.63 14.96 -13.54
N HIS A 111 -5.67 15.34 -12.26
CA HIS A 111 -6.85 15.95 -11.65
C HIS A 111 -6.67 17.44 -11.37
N GLY A 112 -5.54 18.01 -11.77
CA GLY A 112 -5.31 19.43 -11.55
C GLY A 112 -4.91 19.80 -10.13
N GLY A 113 -4.40 18.86 -9.36
CA GLY A 113 -4.06 19.09 -7.96
C GLY A 113 -2.64 19.58 -7.69
N ILE A 114 -1.89 19.85 -8.73
CA ILE A 114 -0.53 20.38 -8.55
C ILE A 114 -0.28 21.55 -9.46
#